data_33b41afb35689c38d9622a8adc90a339
#
_entry.id   33b41afb35689c38d9622a8adc90a339
#
_cell.length_a   1.000
_cell.length_b   1.000
_cell.length_c   1.000
_cell.angle_alpha   90.00
_cell.angle_beta   90.00
_cell.angle_gamma   90.00
#
_symmetry.space_group_name_H-M   'P 1'
#
loop_
_entity.id
_entity.type
_entity.pdbx_description
1 polymer ?
#
loop_
_entity_poly.entity_id
_entity_poly.type
_entity_poly.pdbx_seq_one_letter_code
_entity_poly.pdbx_strand_id
1 'polypeptide(L)'
;YWNSDSILQQLHDEFIENTITNFYIPLGVAPNFLINGKNSSIPMAIEESSVVAAAAKSAKFWSTRGGFKATIINTEKIGQVHFLFTGDKSKLTTFFNQIKTTFFSDTDALTKNMRQRGGGILDIELRDKTDLIPNYYQLHATFETKDSMGANFINSCLEQFAKTLKEKAENYESFTAEEKEIEVIMSILSNYVPNCLVRAEVSCPIEDLAEKHIPNPEDFAKRFVQAVRIAEVEPYRAVTHNKG
;
A
#
# COMPACT_ATOMS: atom_id res chain seq x y z
N TYR A 1 -21.30 -2.22 22.39
CA TYR A 1 -21.18 -3.00 23.61
C TYR A 1 -20.14 -2.37 24.53
N TRP A 2 -20.50 -2.14 25.80
CA TRP A 2 -19.58 -1.64 26.80
C TRP A 2 -18.81 -2.79 27.45
N ASN A 3 -17.53 -2.55 27.78
CA ASN A 3 -16.76 -3.51 28.52
C ASN A 3 -17.14 -3.47 30.01
N SER A 4 -17.20 -4.61 30.69
CA SER A 4 -17.44 -4.67 32.12
C SER A 4 -16.24 -4.20 32.97
N ASP A 5 -15.04 -4.25 32.41
CA ASP A 5 -13.83 -3.70 32.98
C ASP A 5 -13.77 -2.19 32.62
N SER A 6 -13.87 -1.33 33.63
CA SER A 6 -13.91 0.13 33.45
C SER A 6 -12.58 0.69 32.93
N ILE A 7 -11.44 0.09 33.27
CA ILE A 7 -10.12 0.53 32.81
C ILE A 7 -9.97 0.22 31.30
N LEU A 8 -10.38 -0.98 30.91
CA LEU A 8 -10.36 -1.38 29.49
C LEU A 8 -11.36 -0.56 28.67
N GLN A 9 -12.53 -0.23 29.24
CA GLN A 9 -13.49 0.63 28.55
C GLN A 9 -12.94 2.05 28.35
N GLN A 10 -12.31 2.61 29.39
CA GLN A 10 -11.67 3.91 29.27
C GLN A 10 -10.60 3.92 28.18
N LEU A 11 -9.78 2.87 28.07
CA LEU A 11 -8.80 2.74 26.99
C LEU A 11 -9.48 2.72 25.62
N HIS A 12 -10.60 2.02 25.45
CA HIS A 12 -11.36 2.00 24.20
C HIS A 12 -11.96 3.37 23.85
N ASP A 13 -12.41 4.12 24.84
CA ASP A 13 -12.98 5.45 24.64
C ASP A 13 -11.91 6.49 24.20
N GLU A 14 -10.65 6.21 24.50
CA GLU A 14 -9.51 7.06 24.09
C GLU A 14 -9.02 6.80 22.66
N PHE A 15 -9.48 5.73 21.98
CA PHE A 15 -9.04 5.42 20.61
C PHE A 15 -9.65 6.34 19.56
N ILE A 16 -10.87 6.82 19.78
CA ILE A 16 -11.57 7.75 18.89
C ILE A 16 -12.41 8.74 19.70
N GLU A 17 -12.71 9.90 19.12
CA GLU A 17 -13.59 10.89 19.73
C GLU A 17 -15.06 10.44 19.69
N ASN A 18 -15.84 10.89 20.66
CA ASN A 18 -17.30 10.68 20.75
C ASN A 18 -17.74 9.22 20.69
N THR A 19 -17.01 8.33 21.34
CA THR A 19 -17.35 6.90 21.42
C THR A 19 -18.74 6.69 21.99
N ILE A 20 -19.60 5.98 21.28
CA ILE A 20 -20.96 5.61 21.73
C ILE A 20 -21.06 4.16 22.21
N THR A 21 -20.20 3.28 21.73
CA THR A 21 -20.10 1.88 22.15
C THR A 21 -18.93 1.19 21.44
N ASN A 22 -18.57 -0.03 21.89
CA ASN A 22 -17.64 -0.89 21.15
C ASN A 22 -18.38 -1.66 20.06
N PHE A 23 -17.74 -1.82 18.90
CA PHE A 23 -18.21 -2.67 17.81
C PHE A 23 -17.30 -3.88 17.66
N TYR A 24 -17.84 -5.09 17.86
CA TYR A 24 -17.07 -6.33 17.80
C TYR A 24 -17.18 -6.99 16.42
N ILE A 25 -16.03 -7.32 15.85
CA ILE A 25 -15.94 -8.17 14.64
C ILE A 25 -15.36 -9.52 15.06
N PRO A 26 -15.95 -10.64 14.66
CA PRO A 26 -15.41 -11.98 14.97
C PRO A 26 -13.98 -12.12 14.40
N LEU A 27 -13.08 -12.67 15.22
CA LEU A 27 -11.73 -13.05 14.82
C LEU A 27 -11.62 -14.58 14.81
N GLY A 28 -11.54 -15.15 13.61
CA GLY A 28 -11.33 -16.59 13.40
C GLY A 28 -9.89 -16.91 13.04
N VAL A 29 -9.59 -18.19 12.92
CA VAL A 29 -8.28 -18.69 12.47
C VAL A 29 -8.48 -19.72 11.35
N ALA A 30 -7.84 -19.50 10.20
CA ALA A 30 -7.77 -20.45 9.11
C ALA A 30 -6.43 -21.23 9.17
N PRO A 31 -6.44 -22.53 9.52
CA PRO A 31 -5.24 -23.36 9.59
C PRO A 31 -4.83 -23.92 8.22
N ASN A 32 -3.75 -24.70 8.22
CA ASN A 32 -3.24 -25.51 7.12
C ASN A 32 -2.57 -24.74 5.97
N PHE A 33 -2.17 -23.49 6.18
CA PHE A 33 -1.40 -22.77 5.18
C PHE A 33 0.07 -23.23 5.21
N LEU A 34 0.46 -24.07 4.25
CA LEU A 34 1.85 -24.40 3.99
C LEU A 34 2.42 -23.32 3.08
N ILE A 35 3.18 -22.36 3.63
CA ILE A 35 3.76 -21.23 2.89
C ILE A 35 5.28 -21.35 2.92
N ASN A 36 5.92 -21.42 1.75
CA ASN A 36 7.37 -21.58 1.62
C ASN A 36 7.93 -22.68 2.51
N GLY A 37 7.22 -23.83 2.60
CA GLY A 37 7.61 -24.99 3.39
C GLY A 37 7.33 -24.88 4.90
N LYS A 38 6.72 -23.78 5.38
CA LYS A 38 6.34 -23.58 6.77
C LYS A 38 4.82 -23.63 6.96
N ASN A 39 4.36 -24.42 7.92
CA ASN A 39 2.95 -24.43 8.31
C ASN A 39 2.61 -23.16 9.08
N SER A 40 1.52 -22.52 8.68
CA SER A 40 1.02 -21.28 9.28
C SER A 40 -0.49 -21.39 9.50
N SER A 41 -0.98 -20.62 10.48
CA SER A 41 -2.41 -20.38 10.70
C SER A 41 -2.64 -18.88 10.52
N ILE A 42 -3.63 -18.52 9.72
CA ILE A 42 -3.91 -17.13 9.36
C ILE A 42 -5.08 -16.61 10.19
N PRO A 43 -4.90 -15.57 11.02
CA PRO A 43 -6.01 -14.90 11.68
C PRO A 43 -6.83 -14.12 10.64
N MET A 44 -8.16 -14.20 10.74
CA MET A 44 -9.09 -13.55 9.83
C MET A 44 -10.21 -12.89 10.62
N ALA A 45 -10.30 -11.56 10.54
CA ALA A 45 -11.43 -10.79 11.06
C ALA A 45 -12.46 -10.61 9.94
N ILE A 46 -13.64 -11.18 10.10
CA ILE A 46 -14.67 -11.22 9.07
C ILE A 46 -16.07 -11.36 9.70
N GLU A 47 -17.03 -10.63 9.15
CA GLU A 47 -18.43 -10.67 9.56
C GLU A 47 -19.25 -11.75 8.83
N GLU A 48 -18.72 -12.31 7.74
CA GLU A 48 -19.42 -13.26 6.88
C GLU A 48 -19.11 -14.70 7.25
N SER A 49 -20.13 -15.53 7.35
CA SER A 49 -19.98 -16.97 7.61
C SER A 49 -19.29 -17.70 6.44
N SER A 50 -18.68 -18.85 6.74
CA SER A 50 -18.05 -19.76 5.77
C SER A 50 -16.73 -19.28 5.13
N VAL A 51 -16.36 -18.01 5.20
CA VAL A 51 -15.13 -17.49 4.58
C VAL A 51 -13.88 -18.12 5.20
N VAL A 52 -13.80 -18.15 6.54
CA VAL A 52 -12.68 -18.78 7.26
C VAL A 52 -12.59 -20.29 6.96
N ALA A 53 -13.75 -20.96 6.91
CA ALA A 53 -13.81 -22.39 6.59
C ALA A 53 -13.38 -22.66 5.13
N ALA A 54 -13.79 -21.82 4.19
CA ALA A 54 -13.39 -21.92 2.77
C ALA A 54 -11.88 -21.71 2.60
N ALA A 55 -11.32 -20.71 3.27
CA ALA A 55 -9.87 -20.44 3.28
C ALA A 55 -9.09 -21.65 3.85
N ALA A 56 -9.53 -22.18 5.00
CA ALA A 56 -8.92 -23.34 5.64
C ALA A 56 -9.01 -24.61 4.76
N LYS A 57 -10.16 -24.83 4.09
CA LYS A 57 -10.35 -25.95 3.15
C LYS A 57 -9.42 -25.82 1.95
N SER A 58 -9.32 -24.64 1.36
CA SER A 58 -8.41 -24.38 0.23
C SER A 58 -6.94 -24.55 0.65
N ALA A 59 -6.57 -24.04 1.83
CA ALA A 59 -5.22 -24.21 2.37
C ALA A 59 -4.87 -25.70 2.57
N LYS A 60 -5.79 -26.50 3.11
CA LYS A 60 -5.61 -27.95 3.26
C LYS A 60 -5.46 -28.65 1.92
N PHE A 61 -6.24 -28.26 0.91
CA PHE A 61 -6.14 -28.81 -0.45
C PHE A 61 -4.73 -28.59 -1.03
N TRP A 62 -4.21 -27.39 -0.92
CA TRP A 62 -2.89 -27.04 -1.46
C TRP A 62 -1.73 -27.54 -0.59
N SER A 63 -1.92 -27.71 0.74
CA SER A 63 -0.84 -28.16 1.61
C SER A 63 -0.28 -29.54 1.25
N THR A 64 -1.12 -30.42 0.67
CA THR A 64 -0.72 -31.76 0.19
C THR A 64 -0.16 -31.74 -1.24
N ARG A 65 -0.15 -30.57 -1.90
CA ARG A 65 0.25 -30.35 -3.30
C ARG A 65 1.39 -29.35 -3.42
N GLY A 66 2.26 -29.27 -2.40
CA GLY A 66 3.40 -28.37 -2.36
C GLY A 66 3.17 -27.04 -1.64
N GLY A 67 1.92 -26.69 -1.32
CA GLY A 67 1.57 -25.47 -0.60
C GLY A 67 1.65 -24.21 -1.46
N PHE A 68 1.80 -23.08 -0.78
CA PHE A 68 1.91 -21.75 -1.38
C PHE A 68 3.38 -21.32 -1.47
N LYS A 69 3.76 -20.80 -2.62
CA LYS A 69 5.03 -20.08 -2.80
C LYS A 69 4.77 -18.59 -2.76
N ALA A 70 5.19 -17.92 -1.71
CA ALA A 70 5.08 -16.48 -1.56
C ALA A 70 6.42 -15.82 -1.86
N THR A 71 6.39 -14.80 -2.72
CA THR A 71 7.57 -14.02 -3.13
C THR A 71 7.27 -12.53 -3.00
N ILE A 72 8.09 -11.82 -2.24
CA ILE A 72 8.05 -10.36 -2.19
C ILE A 72 8.74 -9.85 -3.46
N ILE A 73 8.01 -9.15 -4.32
CA ILE A 73 8.53 -8.58 -5.56
C ILE A 73 9.15 -7.21 -5.27
N ASN A 74 8.39 -6.34 -4.57
CA ASN A 74 8.86 -5.03 -4.15
C ASN A 74 7.99 -4.54 -2.98
N THR A 75 8.52 -3.60 -2.20
CA THR A 75 7.87 -3.03 -1.01
C THR A 75 7.76 -1.50 -1.06
N GLU A 76 7.96 -0.92 -2.25
CA GLU A 76 7.96 0.52 -2.48
C GLU A 76 6.62 1.16 -2.12
N LYS A 77 6.68 2.19 -1.28
CA LYS A 77 5.56 3.06 -0.94
C LYS A 77 5.71 4.41 -1.63
N ILE A 78 4.61 5.13 -1.77
CA ILE A 78 4.56 6.40 -2.50
C ILE A 78 3.96 7.48 -1.62
N GLY A 79 4.51 8.70 -1.75
CA GLY A 79 3.92 9.91 -1.22
C GLY A 79 4.19 11.10 -2.15
N GLN A 80 3.39 12.14 -2.03
CA GLN A 80 3.46 13.28 -2.95
C GLN A 80 3.28 14.59 -2.21
N VAL A 81 4.05 15.59 -2.66
CA VAL A 81 3.77 17.00 -2.40
C VAL A 81 3.15 17.59 -3.65
N HIS A 82 1.92 18.03 -3.56
CA HIS A 82 1.17 18.65 -4.66
C HIS A 82 1.28 20.15 -4.54
N PHE A 83 1.72 20.83 -5.63
CA PHE A 83 1.90 22.27 -5.60
C PHE A 83 1.61 22.93 -6.95
N LEU A 84 1.32 24.22 -6.91
CA LEU A 84 1.19 25.06 -8.08
C LEU A 84 2.44 25.95 -8.22
N PHE A 85 2.89 26.12 -9.46
CA PHE A 85 4.00 26.97 -9.82
C PHE A 85 3.67 27.75 -11.10
N THR A 86 3.63 29.07 -11.00
CA THR A 86 3.33 29.97 -12.11
C THR A 86 4.61 30.53 -12.69
N GLY A 87 5.31 29.72 -13.52
CA GLY A 87 6.57 30.16 -14.08
C GLY A 87 7.10 29.22 -15.16
N ASP A 88 8.35 29.43 -15.54
CA ASP A 88 9.00 28.62 -16.56
C ASP A 88 9.36 27.22 -16.03
N LYS A 89 8.86 26.20 -16.73
CA LYS A 89 9.11 24.78 -16.39
C LYS A 89 10.60 24.42 -16.36
N SER A 90 11.39 25.00 -17.27
CA SER A 90 12.82 24.70 -17.35
C SER A 90 13.56 25.25 -16.14
N LYS A 91 13.16 26.45 -15.66
CA LYS A 91 13.67 27.00 -14.41
C LYS A 91 13.29 26.15 -13.20
N LEU A 92 12.02 25.72 -13.11
CA LEU A 92 11.58 24.83 -12.03
C LEU A 92 12.37 23.53 -12.02
N THR A 93 12.59 22.92 -13.18
CA THR A 93 13.38 21.69 -13.32
C THR A 93 14.83 21.90 -12.88
N THR A 94 15.44 23.01 -13.30
CA THR A 94 16.81 23.36 -12.89
C THR A 94 16.90 23.58 -11.38
N PHE A 95 15.98 24.33 -10.82
CA PHE A 95 15.85 24.56 -9.39
C PHE A 95 15.72 23.24 -8.62
N PHE A 96 14.76 22.38 -9.01
CA PHE A 96 14.58 21.08 -8.38
C PHE A 96 15.88 20.26 -8.36
N ASN A 97 16.57 20.16 -9.50
CA ASN A 97 17.80 19.40 -9.60
C ASN A 97 18.91 19.92 -8.67
N GLN A 98 18.96 21.24 -8.44
CA GLN A 98 19.92 21.86 -7.52
C GLN A 98 19.60 21.57 -6.06
N ILE A 99 18.32 21.54 -5.70
CA ILE A 99 17.88 21.33 -4.30
C ILE A 99 17.59 19.88 -3.95
N LYS A 100 17.58 18.94 -4.93
CA LYS A 100 17.18 17.55 -4.71
C LYS A 100 17.89 16.90 -3.53
N THR A 101 19.19 17.13 -3.38
CA THR A 101 19.98 16.57 -2.25
C THR A 101 19.59 17.17 -0.90
N THR A 102 19.09 18.41 -0.90
CA THR A 102 18.64 19.10 0.32
C THR A 102 17.43 18.41 0.95
N PHE A 103 16.52 17.85 0.15
CA PHE A 103 15.39 17.09 0.70
C PHE A 103 15.84 15.91 1.56
N PHE A 104 16.89 15.22 1.15
CA PHE A 104 17.45 14.11 1.91
C PHE A 104 18.13 14.61 3.20
N SER A 105 18.94 15.67 3.13
CA SER A 105 19.62 16.21 4.32
C SER A 105 18.64 16.79 5.35
N ASP A 106 17.61 17.50 4.90
CA ASP A 106 16.64 18.13 5.79
C ASP A 106 15.71 17.12 6.47
N THR A 107 15.61 15.91 5.93
CA THR A 107 14.87 14.79 6.52
C THR A 107 15.75 13.81 7.27
N ASP A 108 17.05 14.06 7.44
CA ASP A 108 17.99 13.12 8.02
C ASP A 108 17.59 12.66 9.43
N ALA A 109 17.16 13.58 10.27
CA ALA A 109 16.70 13.28 11.63
C ALA A 109 15.39 12.45 11.63
N LEU A 110 14.45 12.75 10.72
CA LEU A 110 13.18 12.03 10.58
C LEU A 110 13.39 10.59 10.07
N THR A 111 14.34 10.40 9.17
CA THR A 111 14.59 9.11 8.52
C THR A 111 15.53 8.19 9.32
N LYS A 112 16.21 8.68 10.35
CA LYS A 112 17.23 7.95 11.11
C LYS A 112 16.78 6.55 11.58
N ASN A 113 15.65 6.47 12.24
CA ASN A 113 15.14 5.20 12.78
C ASN A 113 14.71 4.23 11.67
N MET A 114 14.14 4.75 10.57
CA MET A 114 13.75 3.94 9.41
C MET A 114 14.98 3.42 8.67
N ARG A 115 16.01 4.24 8.49
CA ARG A 115 17.30 3.83 7.89
C ARG A 115 18.01 2.76 8.70
N GLN A 116 17.96 2.83 10.03
CA GLN A 116 18.53 1.78 10.90
C GLN A 116 17.86 0.41 10.68
N ARG A 117 16.58 0.40 10.25
CA ARG A 117 15.86 -0.82 9.88
C ARG A 117 16.08 -1.23 8.41
N GLY A 118 16.89 -0.48 7.67
CA GLY A 118 17.16 -0.71 6.24
C GLY A 118 16.11 -0.13 5.29
N GLY A 119 15.26 0.78 5.77
CA GLY A 119 14.30 1.54 4.97
C GLY A 119 14.73 2.99 4.74
N GLY A 120 13.82 3.87 4.40
CA GLY A 120 14.04 5.30 4.18
C GLY A 120 13.45 5.81 2.88
N ILE A 121 13.89 6.99 2.46
CA ILE A 121 13.55 7.59 1.18
C ILE A 121 14.38 6.89 0.09
N LEU A 122 13.72 6.42 -0.97
CA LEU A 122 14.38 5.79 -2.12
C LEU A 122 14.76 6.82 -3.18
N ASP A 123 13.77 7.61 -3.64
CA ASP A 123 13.97 8.68 -4.62
C ASP A 123 12.90 9.77 -4.49
N ILE A 124 13.19 10.92 -5.12
CA ILE A 124 12.28 12.05 -5.22
C ILE A 124 12.35 12.56 -6.66
N GLU A 125 11.20 12.67 -7.33
CA GLU A 125 11.06 13.14 -8.70
C GLU A 125 10.16 14.36 -8.77
N LEU A 126 10.51 15.31 -9.62
CA LEU A 126 9.61 16.37 -10.04
C LEU A 126 8.73 15.86 -11.20
N ARG A 127 7.43 15.84 -11.01
CA ARG A 127 6.46 15.44 -12.04
C ARG A 127 5.65 16.65 -12.50
N ASP A 128 5.71 16.90 -13.80
CA ASP A 128 4.84 17.86 -14.47
C ASP A 128 3.46 17.25 -14.68
N LYS A 129 2.42 17.95 -14.26
CA LYS A 129 1.02 17.60 -14.40
C LYS A 129 0.19 18.73 -15.02
N THR A 130 0.86 19.66 -15.68
CA THR A 130 0.24 20.82 -16.31
C THR A 130 -0.76 20.48 -17.41
N ASP A 131 -0.64 19.29 -18.01
CA ASP A 131 -1.61 18.74 -18.96
C ASP A 131 -2.97 18.40 -18.31
N LEU A 132 -2.98 18.17 -17.00
CA LEU A 132 -4.20 17.82 -16.25
C LEU A 132 -4.84 19.04 -15.59
N ILE A 133 -4.01 19.87 -14.94
CA ILE A 133 -4.42 21.10 -14.25
C ILE A 133 -3.35 22.16 -14.51
N PRO A 134 -3.72 23.39 -14.93
CA PRO A 134 -2.76 24.46 -15.16
C PRO A 134 -1.84 24.70 -13.96
N ASN A 135 -0.55 24.87 -14.20
CA ASN A 135 0.49 25.15 -13.20
C ASN A 135 0.72 24.04 -12.15
N TYR A 136 0.15 22.85 -12.33
CA TYR A 136 0.21 21.79 -11.35
C TYR A 136 1.46 20.91 -11.53
N TYR A 137 2.18 20.75 -10.43
CA TYR A 137 3.37 19.90 -10.31
C TYR A 137 3.31 19.03 -9.06
N GLN A 138 4.14 17.99 -9.01
CA GLN A 138 4.29 17.11 -7.86
C GLN A 138 5.76 16.86 -7.55
N LEU A 139 6.14 16.90 -6.29
CA LEU A 139 7.25 16.07 -5.82
C LEU A 139 6.69 14.66 -5.58
N HIS A 140 7.12 13.71 -6.35
CA HIS A 140 6.76 12.31 -6.20
C HIS A 140 7.91 11.58 -5.51
N ALA A 141 7.66 11.12 -4.30
CA ALA A 141 8.67 10.45 -3.50
C ALA A 141 8.35 8.97 -3.29
N THR A 142 9.37 8.14 -3.36
CA THR A 142 9.29 6.70 -3.10
C THR A 142 10.02 6.35 -1.82
N PHE A 143 9.48 5.39 -1.09
CA PHE A 143 9.93 5.03 0.25
C PHE A 143 9.99 3.52 0.43
N GLU A 144 10.96 3.07 1.22
CA GLU A 144 11.00 1.73 1.80
C GLU A 144 10.65 1.81 3.29
N THR A 145 9.57 1.16 3.70
CA THR A 145 9.08 1.19 5.08
C THR A 145 9.17 -0.16 5.78
N LYS A 146 9.77 -1.16 5.13
CA LYS A 146 9.91 -2.54 5.63
C LYS A 146 8.55 -3.13 6.01
N ASP A 147 8.43 -3.67 7.21
CA ASP A 147 7.20 -4.33 7.69
C ASP A 147 6.12 -3.34 8.16
N SER A 148 6.39 -2.03 8.11
CA SER A 148 5.40 -1.03 8.53
C SER A 148 4.62 -0.46 7.35
N MET A 149 3.40 -0.01 7.59
CA MET A 149 2.64 0.81 6.63
C MET A 149 3.38 2.13 6.37
N GLY A 150 3.96 2.73 7.40
CA GLY A 150 4.83 3.90 7.31
C GLY A 150 4.12 5.24 7.14
N ALA A 151 2.79 5.32 7.39
CA ALA A 151 2.00 6.52 7.10
C ALA A 151 2.55 7.79 7.75
N ASN A 152 2.76 7.78 9.07
CA ASN A 152 3.28 8.95 9.79
C ASN A 152 4.70 9.32 9.34
N PHE A 153 5.55 8.31 9.10
CA PHE A 153 6.90 8.52 8.60
C PHE A 153 6.89 9.20 7.23
N ILE A 154 6.10 8.69 6.29
CA ILE A 154 6.00 9.25 4.94
C ILE A 154 5.45 10.67 5.00
N ASN A 155 4.34 10.90 5.72
CA ASN A 155 3.74 12.23 5.81
C ASN A 155 4.69 13.26 6.44
N SER A 156 5.43 12.92 7.50
CA SER A 156 6.42 13.81 8.09
C SER A 156 7.55 14.17 7.12
N CYS A 157 8.01 13.20 6.30
CA CYS A 157 8.99 13.50 5.24
C CYS A 157 8.42 14.45 4.18
N LEU A 158 7.17 14.22 3.74
CA LEU A 158 6.53 15.05 2.72
C LEU A 158 6.25 16.48 3.21
N GLU A 159 5.87 16.65 4.47
CA GLU A 159 5.71 17.96 5.11
C GLU A 159 7.06 18.71 5.13
N GLN A 160 8.14 18.01 5.48
CA GLN A 160 9.48 18.61 5.43
C GLN A 160 9.88 18.95 3.99
N PHE A 161 9.56 18.10 3.00
CA PHE A 161 9.83 18.44 1.59
C PHE A 161 9.08 19.68 1.15
N ALA A 162 7.82 19.84 1.53
CA ALA A 162 7.03 21.03 1.23
C ALA A 162 7.67 22.30 1.83
N LYS A 163 8.13 22.21 3.07
CA LYS A 163 8.84 23.28 3.75
C LYS A 163 10.15 23.64 3.03
N THR A 164 11.00 22.64 2.78
CA THR A 164 12.27 22.82 2.06
C THR A 164 12.05 23.43 0.67
N LEU A 165 11.04 22.95 -0.08
CA LEU A 165 10.70 23.48 -1.40
C LEU A 165 10.42 24.98 -1.35
N LYS A 166 9.57 25.43 -0.41
CA LYS A 166 9.20 26.84 -0.25
C LYS A 166 10.41 27.69 0.20
N GLU A 167 11.12 27.29 1.24
CA GLU A 167 12.27 28.01 1.78
C GLU A 167 13.39 28.19 0.74
N LYS A 168 13.63 27.17 -0.08
CA LYS A 168 14.63 27.25 -1.15
C LYS A 168 14.16 28.10 -2.32
N ALA A 169 12.87 28.06 -2.68
CA ALA A 169 12.32 28.89 -3.74
C ALA A 169 12.37 30.38 -3.40
N GLU A 170 12.04 30.77 -2.17
CA GLU A 170 12.12 32.15 -1.67
C GLU A 170 13.52 32.76 -1.86
N ASN A 171 14.57 31.93 -1.70
CA ASN A 171 15.96 32.35 -1.77
C ASN A 171 16.62 32.06 -3.13
N TYR A 172 15.88 31.59 -4.14
CA TYR A 172 16.44 31.25 -5.44
C TYR A 172 16.52 32.46 -6.33
N GLU A 173 17.75 32.95 -6.62
CA GLU A 173 17.99 34.20 -7.33
C GLU A 173 17.43 34.21 -8.77
N SER A 174 17.39 33.05 -9.44
CA SER A 174 16.90 32.97 -10.82
C SER A 174 15.37 32.99 -10.95
N PHE A 175 14.64 32.95 -9.84
CA PHE A 175 13.19 33.06 -9.81
C PHE A 175 12.76 34.54 -9.73
N THR A 176 11.71 34.87 -10.47
CA THR A 176 11.00 36.15 -10.31
C THR A 176 10.24 36.17 -8.98
N ALA A 177 9.70 37.31 -8.58
CA ALA A 177 8.89 37.40 -7.37
C ALA A 177 7.70 36.43 -7.39
N GLU A 178 7.02 36.29 -8.54
CA GLU A 178 5.91 35.37 -8.74
C GLU A 178 6.35 33.90 -8.71
N GLU A 179 7.50 33.58 -9.32
CA GLU A 179 8.04 32.21 -9.34
C GLU A 179 8.48 31.71 -7.94
N LYS A 180 8.79 32.66 -7.03
CA LYS A 180 9.13 32.34 -5.63
C LYS A 180 7.92 31.93 -4.79
N GLU A 181 6.72 32.34 -5.20
CA GLU A 181 5.46 32.02 -4.50
C GLU A 181 4.93 30.63 -4.90
N ILE A 182 5.65 29.58 -4.49
CA ILE A 182 5.17 28.20 -4.69
C ILE A 182 4.00 27.93 -3.74
N GLU A 183 2.83 27.63 -4.29
CA GLU A 183 1.64 27.29 -3.54
C GLU A 183 1.56 25.76 -3.32
N VAL A 184 1.91 25.30 -2.11
CA VAL A 184 1.73 23.90 -1.72
C VAL A 184 0.29 23.67 -1.36
N ILE A 185 -0.38 22.76 -2.06
CA ILE A 185 -1.78 22.41 -1.87
C ILE A 185 -1.93 21.34 -0.81
N MET A 186 -1.15 20.25 -0.91
CA MET A 186 -1.16 19.16 0.08
C MET A 186 0.12 18.34 0.02
N SER A 187 0.43 17.67 1.14
CA SER A 187 1.53 16.73 1.29
C SER A 187 0.98 15.46 1.93
N ILE A 188 0.85 14.38 1.15
CA ILE A 188 0.16 13.17 1.62
C ILE A 188 0.70 11.91 0.95
N LEU A 189 0.71 10.81 1.72
CA LEU A 189 1.02 9.48 1.19
C LEU A 189 -0.06 9.02 0.19
N SER A 190 0.30 8.09 -0.67
CA SER A 190 -0.64 7.42 -1.57
C SER A 190 -1.00 6.03 -1.07
N ASN A 191 -2.30 5.70 -1.11
CA ASN A 191 -2.77 4.32 -0.95
C ASN A 191 -2.65 3.52 -2.25
N TYR A 192 -2.47 4.19 -3.38
CA TYR A 192 -2.13 3.54 -4.64
C TYR A 192 -0.62 3.33 -4.71
N VAL A 193 -0.19 2.10 -4.50
CA VAL A 193 1.23 1.67 -4.44
C VAL A 193 1.46 0.49 -5.40
N PRO A 194 1.46 0.73 -6.72
CA PRO A 194 1.49 -0.32 -7.73
C PRO A 194 2.73 -1.20 -7.67
N ASN A 195 3.82 -0.68 -7.09
CA ASN A 195 5.08 -1.41 -6.92
C ASN A 195 5.18 -2.12 -5.56
N CYS A 196 4.20 -1.99 -4.66
CA CYS A 196 4.20 -2.75 -3.40
C CYS A 196 3.51 -4.09 -3.64
N LEU A 197 4.25 -5.08 -4.11
CA LEU A 197 3.73 -6.32 -4.65
C LEU A 197 4.28 -7.55 -3.94
N VAL A 198 3.37 -8.44 -3.55
CA VAL A 198 3.66 -9.81 -3.14
C VAL A 198 2.93 -10.75 -4.08
N ARG A 199 3.64 -11.77 -4.57
CA ARG A 199 3.06 -12.83 -5.38
C ARG A 199 2.88 -14.08 -4.54
N ALA A 200 1.68 -14.66 -4.56
CA ALA A 200 1.41 -15.99 -4.01
C ALA A 200 1.01 -16.92 -5.15
N GLU A 201 1.68 -18.06 -5.25
CA GLU A 201 1.51 -19.02 -6.34
C GLU A 201 1.22 -20.40 -5.77
N VAL A 202 0.37 -21.16 -6.47
CA VAL A 202 0.15 -22.57 -6.26
C VAL A 202 0.18 -23.27 -7.61
N SER A 203 0.73 -24.50 -7.66
CA SER A 203 0.73 -25.30 -8.87
C SER A 203 0.74 -26.78 -8.55
N CYS A 204 0.05 -27.56 -9.35
CA CYS A 204 0.14 -29.03 -9.33
C CYS A 204 -0.17 -29.58 -10.73
N PRO A 205 0.23 -30.81 -11.06
CA PRO A 205 -0.27 -31.53 -12.22
C PRO A 205 -1.81 -31.60 -12.23
N ILE A 206 -2.44 -31.65 -13.41
CA ILE A 206 -3.90 -31.65 -13.53
C ILE A 206 -4.51 -32.88 -12.85
N GLU A 207 -3.86 -34.02 -12.95
CA GLU A 207 -4.27 -35.28 -12.29
C GLU A 207 -4.37 -35.16 -10.77
N ASP A 208 -3.52 -34.33 -10.17
CA ASP A 208 -3.52 -34.09 -8.72
C ASP A 208 -4.69 -33.22 -8.23
N LEU A 209 -5.45 -32.60 -9.16
CA LEU A 209 -6.71 -31.91 -8.84
C LEU A 209 -7.85 -32.91 -8.51
N ALA A 210 -7.68 -34.20 -8.80
CA ALA A 210 -8.70 -35.21 -8.55
C ALA A 210 -9.01 -35.32 -7.07
N GLU A 211 -10.30 -35.21 -6.74
CA GLU A 211 -10.88 -35.50 -5.41
C GLU A 211 -12.23 -36.21 -5.58
N LYS A 212 -12.80 -36.75 -4.47
CA LYS A 212 -14.11 -37.41 -4.52
C LYS A 212 -15.20 -36.59 -5.21
N HIS A 213 -15.15 -35.27 -5.09
CA HIS A 213 -16.11 -34.35 -5.70
C HIS A 213 -15.58 -33.67 -7.01
N ILE A 214 -14.37 -34.03 -7.43
CA ILE A 214 -13.75 -33.63 -8.70
C ILE A 214 -13.33 -34.87 -9.48
N PRO A 215 -14.30 -35.66 -10.02
CA PRO A 215 -13.98 -36.90 -10.70
C PRO A 215 -13.33 -36.72 -12.05
N ASN A 216 -13.46 -35.54 -12.66
CA ASN A 216 -12.81 -35.17 -13.92
C ASN A 216 -11.95 -33.92 -13.74
N PRO A 217 -10.66 -34.05 -13.41
CA PRO A 217 -9.79 -32.92 -13.16
C PRO A 217 -9.51 -32.06 -14.38
N GLU A 218 -9.52 -32.62 -15.59
CA GLU A 218 -9.34 -31.84 -16.83
C GLU A 218 -10.53 -30.90 -17.08
N ASP A 219 -11.77 -31.37 -16.94
CA ASP A 219 -12.96 -30.55 -17.09
C ASP A 219 -13.00 -29.47 -15.99
N PHE A 220 -12.65 -29.81 -14.76
CA PHE A 220 -12.53 -28.85 -13.68
C PHE A 220 -11.53 -27.74 -14.01
N ALA A 221 -10.31 -28.07 -14.47
CA ALA A 221 -9.30 -27.11 -14.85
C ALA A 221 -9.77 -26.18 -15.97
N LYS A 222 -10.42 -26.73 -17.01
CA LYS A 222 -10.99 -25.93 -18.11
C LYS A 222 -12.04 -24.93 -17.64
N ARG A 223 -12.95 -25.38 -16.78
CA ARG A 223 -14.01 -24.51 -16.19
C ARG A 223 -13.42 -23.43 -15.29
N PHE A 224 -12.39 -23.78 -14.51
CA PHE A 224 -11.69 -22.82 -13.66
C PHE A 224 -11.04 -21.70 -14.49
N VAL A 225 -10.32 -22.04 -15.56
CA VAL A 225 -9.74 -21.06 -16.48
C VAL A 225 -10.82 -20.18 -17.11
N GLN A 226 -11.96 -20.75 -17.52
CA GLN A 226 -13.07 -19.97 -18.07
C GLN A 226 -13.65 -19.01 -17.03
N ALA A 227 -13.80 -19.42 -15.77
CA ALA A 227 -14.30 -18.56 -14.70
C ALA A 227 -13.36 -17.35 -14.45
N VAL A 228 -12.04 -17.56 -14.52
CA VAL A 228 -11.06 -16.47 -14.43
C VAL A 228 -11.19 -15.52 -15.63
N ARG A 229 -11.25 -16.06 -16.85
CA ARG A 229 -11.44 -15.23 -18.07
C ARG A 229 -12.71 -14.40 -18.03
N ILE A 230 -13.81 -14.94 -17.49
CA ILE A 230 -15.04 -14.16 -17.30
C ILE A 230 -14.79 -12.99 -16.35
N ALA A 231 -14.04 -13.20 -15.25
CA ALA A 231 -13.71 -12.13 -14.32
C ALA A 231 -12.76 -11.06 -14.93
N GLU A 232 -11.95 -11.42 -15.93
CA GLU A 232 -11.09 -10.48 -16.64
C GLU A 232 -11.86 -9.53 -17.57
N VAL A 233 -12.99 -9.96 -18.13
CA VAL A 233 -13.71 -9.22 -19.17
C VAL A 233 -15.06 -8.66 -18.72
N GLU A 234 -15.64 -9.17 -17.64
CA GLU A 234 -16.95 -8.78 -17.15
C GLU A 234 -16.82 -7.97 -15.84
N PRO A 235 -17.12 -6.64 -15.85
CA PRO A 235 -16.86 -5.76 -14.71
C PRO A 235 -17.60 -6.15 -13.42
N TYR A 236 -18.86 -6.56 -13.51
CA TYR A 236 -19.64 -6.98 -12.33
C TYR A 236 -19.05 -8.21 -11.67
N ARG A 237 -18.54 -9.15 -12.49
CA ARG A 237 -17.86 -10.34 -11.97
C ARG A 237 -16.46 -10.00 -11.42
N ALA A 238 -15.74 -9.10 -12.09
CA ALA A 238 -14.42 -8.64 -11.64
C ALA A 238 -14.48 -8.01 -10.24
N VAL A 239 -15.43 -7.11 -9.99
CA VAL A 239 -15.61 -6.46 -8.68
C VAL A 239 -15.94 -7.48 -7.59
N THR A 240 -16.80 -8.44 -7.87
CA THR A 240 -17.15 -9.52 -6.93
C THR A 240 -15.95 -10.45 -6.67
N HIS A 241 -15.17 -10.75 -7.69
CA HIS A 241 -13.95 -11.55 -7.56
C HIS A 241 -12.89 -10.82 -6.70
N ASN A 242 -12.73 -9.51 -6.91
CA ASN A 242 -11.80 -8.68 -6.15
C ASN A 242 -12.15 -8.62 -4.66
N LYS A 243 -13.45 -8.59 -4.30
CA LYS A 243 -13.87 -8.66 -2.90
C LYS A 243 -13.37 -9.95 -2.22
N GLY A 244 -13.47 -11.08 -2.91
CA GLY A 244 -13.00 -12.37 -2.40
C GLY A 244 -11.50 -12.45 -2.24
#